data_0736a939c367d3b9562f4dc2694b30d0
#
_entry.id   0736a939c367d3b9562f4dc2694b30d0
#
_cell.length_a   1.000
_cell.length_b   1.000
_cell.length_c   1.000
_cell.angle_alpha   90.00
_cell.angle_beta   90.00
_cell.angle_gamma   90.00
#
_symmetry.space_group_name_H-M   'P 1'
#
loop_
_entity.id
_entity.type
_entity.pdbx_description
1 polymer ?
#
loop_
_entity_poly.entity_id
_entity_poly.type
_entity_poly.pdbx_seq_one_letter_code
_entity_poly.pdbx_strand_id
1 'polypeptide(L)'
;MNKPQIIAPSLKDIQAASKLIAPYIIISLLLCLNIDDRDKDIYLKLENLQPISVFKLRSMANALLSANEQTLTKGVYIAGSGNAGIGL
;
A
#
# COMPACT_ATOMS: atom_id res chain seq x y z
N MET A 1 6.78 14.20 -27.42
CA MET A 1 7.07 13.91 -26.02
C MET A 1 7.05 12.40 -25.77
N ASN A 2 8.15 11.83 -25.34
CA ASN A 2 8.20 10.42 -25.01
C ASN A 2 7.50 10.18 -23.66
N LYS A 3 6.53 9.28 -23.66
CA LYS A 3 5.90 8.84 -22.39
C LYS A 3 6.89 7.99 -21.61
N PRO A 4 6.99 8.14 -20.28
CA PRO A 4 7.82 7.24 -19.49
C PRO A 4 7.35 5.81 -19.67
N GLN A 5 8.30 4.92 -19.82
CA GLN A 5 8.01 3.50 -19.91
C GLN A 5 7.60 2.96 -18.54
N ILE A 6 6.45 2.30 -18.47
CA ILE A 6 6.00 1.64 -17.25
C ILE A 6 6.64 0.27 -17.19
N ILE A 7 7.43 0.04 -16.16
CA ILE A 7 8.10 -1.23 -15.92
C ILE A 7 7.40 -1.93 -14.76
N ALA A 8 7.00 -3.18 -14.96
CA ALA A 8 6.40 -3.97 -13.89
C ALA A 8 7.41 -4.21 -12.76
N PRO A 9 6.99 -4.13 -11.48
CA PRO A 9 7.89 -4.40 -10.37
C PRO A 9 8.31 -5.88 -10.35
N SER A 10 9.55 -6.13 -9.96
CA SER A 10 10.06 -7.48 -9.74
C SER A 10 9.66 -7.98 -8.35
N LEU A 11 9.82 -9.27 -8.10
CA LEU A 11 9.64 -9.83 -6.75
C LEU A 11 10.59 -9.18 -5.74
N LYS A 12 11.83 -8.89 -6.15
CA LYS A 12 12.80 -8.16 -5.30
C LYS A 12 12.29 -6.77 -4.91
N ASP A 13 11.68 -6.05 -5.84
CA ASP A 13 11.10 -4.73 -5.58
C ASP A 13 10.00 -4.82 -4.52
N ILE A 14 9.13 -5.81 -4.65
CA ILE A 14 8.02 -6.04 -3.71
C ILE A 14 8.55 -6.43 -2.33
N GLN A 15 9.55 -7.29 -2.26
CA GLN A 15 10.16 -7.69 -1.00
C GLN A 15 10.87 -6.53 -0.31
N ALA A 16 11.57 -5.69 -1.07
CA ALA A 16 12.21 -4.50 -0.53
C ALA A 16 11.20 -3.50 0.01
N ALA A 17 10.11 -3.28 -0.70
CA ALA A 17 9.00 -2.44 -0.25
C ALA A 17 8.38 -2.99 1.05
N SER A 18 8.17 -4.28 1.13
CA SER A 18 7.62 -4.94 2.32
C SER A 18 8.48 -4.68 3.57
N LYS A 19 9.80 -4.79 3.43
CA LYS A 19 10.73 -4.51 4.53
C LYS A 19 10.72 -3.03 4.93
N LEU A 20 10.65 -2.15 3.96
CA LEU A 20 10.69 -0.72 4.19
C LEU A 20 9.47 -0.23 4.99
N ILE A 21 8.28 -0.73 4.66
CA ILE A 21 7.04 -0.29 5.30
C ILE A 21 6.67 -1.10 6.55
N ALA A 22 7.36 -2.21 6.82
CA ALA A 22 7.03 -3.12 7.92
C ALA A 22 6.83 -2.44 9.28
N PRO A 23 7.62 -1.43 9.69
CA PRO A 23 7.39 -0.76 10.99
C PRO A 23 6.09 0.02 11.08
N TYR A 24 5.44 0.33 9.96
CA TYR A 24 4.29 1.23 9.90
C TYR A 24 2.98 0.53 9.60
N ILE A 25 3.03 -0.75 9.27
CA ILE A 25 1.85 -1.54 8.94
C ILE A 25 1.70 -2.71 9.90
N ILE A 26 0.50 -3.25 9.97
CA ILE A 26 0.24 -4.51 10.67
C ILE A 26 0.09 -5.65 9.67
N ILE A 27 0.41 -6.86 10.09
CA ILE A 27 0.12 -8.07 9.32
C ILE A 27 -1.36 -8.39 9.56
N SER A 28 -2.19 -7.99 8.60
CA SER A 28 -3.63 -8.16 8.71
C SER A 28 -4.05 -9.61 8.46
N LEU A 29 -5.19 -9.99 9.02
CA LEU A 29 -5.74 -11.32 8.86
C LEU A 29 -6.18 -11.59 7.44
N LEU A 30 -6.02 -12.85 7.02
CA LEU A 30 -6.65 -13.38 5.84
C LEU A 30 -7.81 -14.26 6.32
N LEU A 31 -9.03 -13.78 6.14
CA LEU A 31 -10.24 -14.41 6.63
C LEU A 31 -10.95 -15.14 5.51
N CYS A 32 -11.23 -16.43 5.71
CA CYS A 32 -12.06 -17.18 4.79
C CYS A 32 -13.54 -16.85 5.05
N LEU A 33 -14.25 -16.41 4.01
CA LEU A 33 -15.69 -16.23 4.11
C LEU A 33 -16.39 -17.56 4.21
N ASN A 34 -17.29 -17.68 5.18
CA ASN A 34 -18.13 -18.85 5.36
C ASN A 34 -19.35 -18.73 4.45
N ILE A 35 -19.12 -18.93 3.15
CA ILE A 35 -20.18 -18.93 2.14
C ILE A 35 -20.45 -20.37 1.74
N ASP A 36 -21.72 -20.75 1.72
CA ASP A 36 -22.16 -22.08 1.27
C ASP A 36 -22.18 -22.13 -0.27
N ASP A 37 -21.01 -21.98 -0.87
CA ASP A 37 -20.80 -22.13 -2.31
C ASP A 37 -19.64 -23.11 -2.53
N ARG A 38 -19.96 -24.29 -3.01
CA ARG A 38 -18.99 -25.38 -3.19
C ARG A 38 -17.98 -25.14 -4.31
N ASP A 39 -18.25 -24.18 -5.19
CA ASP A 39 -17.41 -23.90 -6.36
C ASP A 39 -16.41 -22.77 -6.10
N LYS A 40 -16.48 -22.10 -4.94
CA LYS A 40 -15.65 -20.92 -4.66
C LYS A 40 -15.16 -20.89 -3.22
N ASP A 41 -13.89 -20.59 -3.07
CA ASP A 41 -13.29 -20.18 -1.79
C ASP A 41 -12.98 -18.70 -1.88
N ILE A 42 -13.61 -17.92 -1.00
CA ILE A 42 -13.42 -16.47 -0.98
C ILE A 42 -12.74 -16.10 0.32
N TYR A 43 -11.65 -15.36 0.19
CA TYR A 43 -10.87 -14.86 1.33
C TYR A 43 -10.90 -13.33 1.34
N LEU A 44 -10.94 -12.77 2.53
CA LEU A 44 -10.82 -11.33 2.75
C LEU A 44 -9.49 -11.03 3.42
N LYS A 45 -8.68 -10.21 2.80
CA LYS A 45 -7.50 -9.62 3.42
C LYS A 45 -7.94 -8.32 4.11
N LEU A 46 -7.93 -8.33 5.45
CA LEU A 46 -8.56 -7.27 6.24
C LEU A 46 -7.68 -6.02 6.35
N GLU A 47 -7.46 -5.33 5.25
CA GLU A 47 -6.65 -4.11 5.20
C GLU A 47 -7.34 -2.89 5.80
N ASN A 48 -8.63 -2.97 6.08
CA ASN A 48 -9.34 -1.96 6.87
C ASN A 48 -8.89 -1.93 8.34
N LEU A 49 -8.12 -2.92 8.80
CA LEU A 49 -7.52 -2.96 10.13
C LEU A 49 -6.15 -2.30 10.19
N GLN A 50 -5.61 -1.83 9.08
CA GLN A 50 -4.36 -1.07 9.07
C GLN A 50 -4.53 0.26 9.81
N PRO A 51 -3.44 0.85 10.35
CA PRO A 51 -3.47 2.25 10.78
C PRO A 51 -4.09 3.11 9.70
N ILE A 52 -4.91 4.10 10.05
CA ILE A 52 -5.77 4.88 9.16
C ILE A 52 -6.91 4.10 8.48
N SER A 53 -7.09 2.83 8.81
CA SER A 53 -8.21 1.97 8.40
C SER A 53 -8.40 1.76 6.90
N VAL A 54 -7.35 1.94 6.10
CA VAL A 54 -7.41 1.77 4.64
C VAL A 54 -6.14 1.10 4.09
N PHE A 55 -6.30 0.41 2.97
CA PHE A 55 -5.20 -0.30 2.32
C PHE A 55 -4.15 0.64 1.71
N LYS A 56 -4.51 1.87 1.40
CA LYS A 56 -3.60 2.85 0.77
C LYS A 56 -2.40 3.21 1.64
N LEU A 57 -2.43 2.90 2.93
CA LEU A 57 -1.29 3.10 3.81
C LEU A 57 -0.02 2.45 3.24
N ARG A 58 -0.12 1.25 2.66
CA ARG A 58 1.03 0.54 2.10
C ARG A 58 1.70 1.33 0.98
N SER A 59 0.94 1.81 0.02
CA SER A 59 1.48 2.56 -1.12
C SER A 59 2.00 3.93 -0.70
N MET A 60 1.30 4.62 0.19
CA MET A 60 1.72 5.94 0.67
C MET A 60 2.99 5.84 1.51
N ALA A 61 3.08 4.88 2.40
CA ALA A 61 4.28 4.65 3.20
C ALA A 61 5.47 4.31 2.31
N ASN A 62 5.30 3.41 1.34
CA ASN A 62 6.38 3.05 0.44
C ASN A 62 6.86 4.24 -0.39
N ALA A 63 5.94 5.05 -0.91
CA ALA A 63 6.29 6.23 -1.70
C ALA A 63 7.08 7.25 -0.87
N LEU A 64 6.64 7.54 0.35
CA LEU A 64 7.31 8.52 1.20
C LEU A 64 8.66 8.01 1.72
N LEU A 65 8.74 6.76 2.15
CA LEU A 65 9.95 6.19 2.73
C LEU A 65 11.03 5.92 1.70
N SER A 66 10.65 5.70 0.43
CA SER A 66 11.60 5.51 -0.66
C SER A 66 12.00 6.81 -1.34
N ALA A 67 11.35 7.93 -1.04
CA ALA A 67 11.72 9.24 -1.58
C ALA A 67 13.01 9.72 -0.94
N ASN A 68 13.79 10.49 -1.70
CA ASN A 68 15.03 11.03 -1.21
C ASN A 68 14.75 12.20 -0.25
N GLU A 69 15.61 12.38 0.76
CA GLU A 69 15.43 13.41 1.79
C GLU A 69 15.38 14.83 1.23
N GLN A 70 16.20 15.12 0.21
CA GLN A 70 16.20 16.43 -0.43
C GLN A 70 14.85 16.75 -1.08
N THR A 71 14.19 15.76 -1.65
CA THR A 71 12.86 15.90 -2.20
C THR A 71 11.83 16.13 -1.10
N LEU A 72 11.93 15.40 0.02
CA LEU A 72 11.02 15.52 1.14
C LEU A 72 11.13 16.85 1.88
N THR A 73 12.32 17.47 1.93
CA THR A 73 12.51 18.78 2.57
C THR A 73 11.72 19.89 1.88
N LYS A 74 11.37 19.72 0.61
CA LYS A 74 10.52 20.65 -0.14
C LYS A 74 9.05 20.52 0.21
N GLY A 75 8.70 19.52 1.02
CA GLY A 75 7.34 19.22 1.39
C GLY A 75 6.67 18.29 0.40
N VAL A 76 5.50 17.81 0.78
CA VAL A 76 4.68 16.93 -0.04
C VAL A 76 3.26 17.48 -0.10
N TYR A 77 2.59 17.22 -1.22
CA TYR A 77 1.18 17.56 -1.35
C TYR A 77 0.44 16.43 -2.03
N ILE A 78 -0.86 16.41 -1.86
CA ILE A 78 -1.71 15.42 -2.48
C ILE A 78 -3.00 16.07 -2.95
N ALA A 79 -3.49 15.64 -4.10
CA ALA A 79 -4.81 16.00 -4.60
C ALA A 79 -5.68 14.75 -4.58
N GLY A 80 -6.80 14.81 -3.87
CA GLY A 80 -7.67 13.65 -3.74
C GLY A 80 -8.84 13.92 -2.80
N SER A 81 -9.74 12.97 -2.71
CA SER A 81 -11.00 13.10 -1.99
C SER A 81 -10.99 12.55 -0.55
N GLY A 82 -9.83 12.14 0.00
CA GLY A 82 -9.84 11.74 1.40
C GLY A 82 -8.75 10.76 1.83
N ASN A 83 -8.92 9.47 1.60
CA ASN A 83 -8.09 8.43 2.24
C ASN A 83 -6.59 8.56 2.00
N ALA A 84 -6.19 9.00 0.80
CA ALA A 84 -4.78 9.20 0.49
C ALA A 84 -4.18 10.34 1.32
N GLY A 85 -4.94 11.41 1.55
CA GLY A 85 -4.51 12.52 2.40
C GLY A 85 -4.35 12.11 3.87
N ILE A 86 -5.18 11.22 4.37
CA ILE A 86 -5.07 10.66 5.73
C ILE A 86 -3.76 9.85 5.87
N GLY A 87 -3.32 9.17 4.80
CA GLY A 87 -2.10 8.38 4.81
C GLY A 87 -0.81 9.20 4.86
N LEU A 88 -0.87 10.48 4.53
CA LEU A 88 0.28 11.36 4.67
C LEU A 88 0.54 11.69 6.15
#